data_19fc6d0f6e7c024222ab55e38343d81a
#
_entry.id   19fc6d0f6e7c024222ab55e38343d81a
#
_cell.length_a   1.000
_cell.length_b   1.000
_cell.length_c   1.000
_cell.angle_alpha   90.00
_cell.angle_beta   90.00
_cell.angle_gamma   90.00
#
_symmetry.space_group_name_H-M   'P 1'
#
loop_
_entity.id
_entity.type
_entity.pdbx_description
1 polymer ?
#
loop_
_entity_poly.entity_id
_entity_poly.type
_entity_poly.pdbx_seq_one_letter_code
_entity_poly.pdbx_strand_id
1 'polypeptide(L)'
;MEKKGTGAEHVSYRHNVFRNKMLGFEKILFIIMVSVNILYIIVSFADKNLPAIMTEDIIRLISVTVVQIISYCSFRMINSRDNFSNETKNRMCCISLVGLFAAEELLFYFCEPLWVGTAVVMVISSFFNDRKTIFVIYATSIVVWIASAFMYNYGATSAGKALDVRDFAATFLLISCVLAISVILYNFNKLQVEDVVEYYDGEKKLQE
;
A
#
# COMPACT_ATOMS: atom_id res chain seq x y z
N MET A 1 -36.12 -4.95 -20.57
CA MET A 1 -36.12 -5.58 -19.24
C MET A 1 -34.68 -5.75 -18.80
N GLU A 2 -34.18 -4.85 -17.95
CA GLU A 2 -32.86 -4.98 -17.35
C GLU A 2 -32.93 -6.16 -16.35
N LYS A 3 -32.07 -7.18 -16.53
CA LYS A 3 -31.89 -8.22 -15.53
C LYS A 3 -31.36 -7.55 -14.28
N LYS A 4 -32.18 -7.36 -13.24
CA LYS A 4 -31.70 -6.95 -11.93
C LYS A 4 -30.72 -8.03 -11.44
N GLY A 5 -29.43 -7.66 -11.29
CA GLY A 5 -28.40 -8.57 -10.79
C GLY A 5 -28.65 -8.98 -9.36
N THR A 6 -28.04 -10.07 -8.93
CA THR A 6 -28.05 -10.51 -7.53
C THR A 6 -27.28 -9.54 -6.64
N GLY A 7 -27.54 -9.51 -5.32
CA GLY A 7 -26.80 -8.67 -4.38
C GLY A 7 -25.28 -8.90 -4.47
N ALA A 8 -24.84 -10.15 -4.67
CA ALA A 8 -23.43 -10.49 -4.89
C ALA A 8 -22.83 -9.87 -6.15
N GLU A 9 -23.59 -9.73 -7.24
CA GLU A 9 -23.15 -9.06 -8.47
C GLU A 9 -22.96 -7.55 -8.24
N HIS A 10 -23.84 -6.92 -7.46
CA HIS A 10 -23.69 -5.50 -7.08
C HIS A 10 -22.45 -5.24 -6.23
N VAL A 11 -22.15 -6.10 -5.27
CA VAL A 11 -20.94 -6.02 -4.44
C VAL A 11 -19.69 -6.19 -5.31
N SER A 12 -19.68 -7.19 -6.20
CA SER A 12 -18.58 -7.42 -7.13
C SER A 12 -18.36 -6.22 -8.06
N TYR A 13 -19.43 -5.62 -8.56
CA TYR A 13 -19.35 -4.40 -9.37
C TYR A 13 -18.73 -3.23 -8.60
N ARG A 14 -19.15 -2.98 -7.34
CA ARG A 14 -18.56 -1.92 -6.49
C ARG A 14 -17.08 -2.13 -6.26
N HIS A 15 -16.64 -3.36 -5.95
CA HIS A 15 -15.22 -3.68 -5.78
C HIS A 15 -14.43 -3.46 -7.07
N ASN A 16 -14.98 -3.80 -8.23
CA ASN A 16 -14.34 -3.57 -9.52
C ASN A 16 -14.19 -2.07 -9.83
N VAL A 17 -15.23 -1.27 -9.57
CA VAL A 17 -15.18 0.20 -9.75
C VAL A 17 -14.13 0.81 -8.82
N PHE A 18 -14.08 0.39 -7.56
CA PHE A 18 -13.10 0.88 -6.59
C PHE A 18 -11.68 0.49 -7.01
N ARG A 19 -11.46 -0.77 -7.41
CA ARG A 19 -10.16 -1.22 -7.91
C ARG A 19 -9.69 -0.45 -9.15
N ASN A 20 -10.59 -0.14 -10.07
CA ASN A 20 -10.23 0.66 -11.26
C ASN A 20 -9.82 2.10 -10.90
N LYS A 21 -10.44 2.70 -9.87
CA LYS A 21 -9.99 3.99 -9.33
C LYS A 21 -8.63 3.88 -8.67
N MET A 22 -8.37 2.79 -7.93
CA MET A 22 -7.06 2.52 -7.32
C MET A 22 -5.97 2.31 -8.37
N LEU A 23 -6.28 1.69 -9.51
CA LEU A 23 -5.36 1.61 -10.66
C LEU A 23 -4.92 2.98 -11.18
N GLY A 24 -5.85 3.93 -11.24
CA GLY A 24 -5.54 5.32 -11.60
C GLY A 24 -4.63 5.98 -10.58
N PHE A 25 -4.96 5.84 -9.31
CA PHE A 25 -4.17 6.37 -8.20
C PHE A 25 -2.76 5.76 -8.16
N GLU A 26 -2.64 4.45 -8.27
CA GLU A 26 -1.36 3.74 -8.30
C GLU A 26 -0.46 4.22 -9.44
N LYS A 27 -1.04 4.46 -10.64
CA LYS A 27 -0.31 5.00 -11.78
C LYS A 27 0.27 6.39 -11.47
N ILE A 28 -0.52 7.27 -10.89
CA ILE A 28 -0.08 8.61 -10.51
C ILE A 28 1.02 8.52 -9.46
N LEU A 29 0.81 7.71 -8.42
CA LEU A 29 1.76 7.51 -7.34
C LEU A 29 3.11 6.97 -7.87
N PHE A 30 3.07 5.95 -8.73
CA PHE A 30 4.26 5.40 -9.37
C PHE A 30 5.04 6.47 -10.16
N ILE A 31 4.33 7.28 -10.97
CA ILE A 31 4.97 8.37 -11.73
C ILE A 31 5.63 9.39 -10.78
N ILE A 32 4.95 9.78 -9.71
CA ILE A 32 5.47 10.73 -8.73
C ILE A 32 6.74 10.15 -8.09
N MET A 33 6.70 8.92 -7.58
CA MET A 33 7.83 8.28 -6.91
C MET A 33 9.05 8.16 -7.82
N VAL A 34 8.87 7.66 -9.05
CA VAL A 34 9.96 7.56 -10.02
C VAL A 34 10.51 8.94 -10.38
N SER A 35 9.65 9.96 -10.52
CA SER A 35 10.09 11.33 -10.79
C SER A 35 10.90 11.92 -9.63
N VAL A 36 10.51 11.67 -8.38
CA VAL A 36 11.26 12.08 -7.19
C VAL A 36 12.63 11.41 -7.16
N ASN A 37 12.70 10.11 -7.46
CA ASN A 37 13.96 9.35 -7.51
C ASN A 37 14.92 9.93 -8.57
N ILE A 38 14.39 10.24 -9.77
CA ILE A 38 15.18 10.87 -10.84
C ILE A 38 15.63 12.27 -10.44
N LEU A 39 14.74 13.08 -9.84
CA LEU A 39 15.08 14.42 -9.36
C LEU A 39 16.16 14.37 -8.28
N TYR A 40 16.07 13.42 -7.37
CA TYR A 40 17.10 13.19 -6.34
C TYR A 40 18.47 12.94 -6.96
N ILE A 41 18.55 12.10 -8.00
CA ILE A 41 19.78 11.85 -8.74
C ILE A 41 20.32 13.15 -9.35
N ILE A 42 19.47 13.90 -10.08
CA ILE A 42 19.86 15.12 -10.79
C ILE A 42 20.38 16.16 -9.80
N VAL A 43 19.67 16.40 -8.70
CA VAL A 43 20.06 17.38 -7.68
C VAL A 43 21.38 16.99 -7.03
N SER A 44 21.55 15.71 -6.72
CA SER A 44 22.78 15.20 -6.10
C SER A 44 24.02 15.30 -6.98
N PHE A 45 23.85 15.26 -8.30
CA PHE A 45 24.96 15.55 -9.23
C PHE A 45 25.19 17.02 -9.49
N ALA A 46 24.16 17.87 -9.34
CA ALA A 46 24.24 19.29 -9.61
C ALA A 46 24.77 20.11 -8.44
N ASP A 47 24.50 19.70 -7.21
CA ASP A 47 24.91 20.41 -6.00
C ASP A 47 26.25 19.92 -5.47
N LYS A 48 27.29 20.70 -5.74
CA LYS A 48 28.65 20.41 -5.26
C LYS A 48 28.83 20.47 -3.73
N ASN A 49 27.85 21.02 -3.01
CA ASN A 49 27.89 21.12 -1.54
C ASN A 49 27.22 19.89 -0.88
N LEU A 50 26.45 19.09 -1.64
CA LEU A 50 25.98 17.82 -1.16
C LEU A 50 27.13 16.81 -1.16
N PRO A 51 27.21 15.94 -0.13
CA PRO A 51 28.18 14.84 -0.16
C PRO A 51 27.97 14.05 -1.45
N ALA A 52 29.07 13.77 -2.15
CA ALA A 52 29.01 13.01 -3.39
C ALA A 52 28.19 11.73 -3.16
N ILE A 53 27.21 11.50 -4.03
CA ILE A 53 26.41 10.27 -3.96
C ILE A 53 27.39 9.11 -4.01
N MET A 54 27.42 8.32 -2.94
CA MET A 54 28.22 7.11 -2.91
C MET A 54 27.65 6.08 -3.89
N THR A 55 28.50 5.23 -4.44
CA THR A 55 28.07 4.15 -5.34
C THR A 55 26.95 3.31 -4.71
N GLU A 56 26.97 3.14 -3.39
CA GLU A 56 25.97 2.42 -2.60
C GLU A 56 24.59 3.08 -2.68
N ASP A 57 24.50 4.41 -2.67
CA ASP A 57 23.23 5.15 -2.77
C ASP A 57 22.64 5.01 -4.17
N ILE A 58 23.48 4.98 -5.21
CA ILE A 58 23.03 4.76 -6.59
C ILE A 58 22.49 3.32 -6.73
N ILE A 59 23.19 2.33 -6.20
CA ILE A 59 22.74 0.93 -6.23
C ILE A 59 21.41 0.79 -5.49
N ARG A 60 21.27 1.41 -4.32
CA ARG A 60 20.03 1.40 -3.53
C ARG A 60 18.87 2.02 -4.32
N LEU A 61 19.10 3.18 -4.91
CA LEU A 61 18.09 3.89 -5.71
C LEU A 61 17.64 3.06 -6.92
N ILE A 62 18.56 2.45 -7.64
CA ILE A 62 18.25 1.56 -8.76
C ILE A 62 17.44 0.36 -8.26
N SER A 63 17.85 -0.26 -7.16
CA SER A 63 17.16 -1.43 -6.58
C SER A 63 15.71 -1.09 -6.19
N VAL A 64 15.48 0.05 -5.54
CA VAL A 64 14.15 0.53 -5.16
C VAL A 64 13.30 0.79 -6.39
N THR A 65 13.84 1.48 -7.39
CA THR A 65 13.13 1.76 -8.64
C THR A 65 12.74 0.46 -9.37
N VAL A 66 13.60 -0.55 -9.36
CA VAL A 66 13.32 -1.88 -9.93
C VAL A 66 12.17 -2.56 -9.17
N VAL A 67 12.19 -2.52 -7.83
CA VAL A 67 11.09 -3.08 -7.00
C VAL A 67 9.77 -2.37 -7.30
N GLN A 68 9.76 -1.05 -7.45
CA GLN A 68 8.58 -0.28 -7.81
C GLN A 68 8.03 -0.66 -9.19
N ILE A 69 8.91 -0.81 -10.20
CA ILE A 69 8.53 -1.25 -11.54
C ILE A 69 7.92 -2.66 -11.49
N ILE A 70 8.56 -3.59 -10.77
CA ILE A 70 8.06 -4.96 -10.62
C ILE A 70 6.69 -4.95 -9.96
N SER A 71 6.50 -4.21 -8.85
CA SER A 71 5.24 -4.09 -8.14
C SER A 71 4.13 -3.57 -9.06
N TYR A 72 4.38 -2.47 -9.74
CA TYR A 72 3.43 -1.85 -10.66
C TYR A 72 3.07 -2.77 -11.85
N CYS A 73 4.08 -3.34 -12.52
CA CYS A 73 3.86 -4.20 -13.68
C CYS A 73 3.15 -5.51 -13.30
N SER A 74 3.49 -6.10 -12.16
CA SER A 74 2.87 -7.34 -11.67
C SER A 74 1.38 -7.16 -11.44
N PHE A 75 0.98 -6.06 -10.80
CA PHE A 75 -0.43 -5.78 -10.59
C PHE A 75 -1.16 -5.54 -11.91
N ARG A 76 -0.59 -4.74 -12.82
CA ARG A 76 -1.18 -4.49 -14.14
C ARG A 76 -1.39 -5.78 -14.92
N MET A 77 -0.40 -6.66 -14.93
CA MET A 77 -0.46 -7.95 -15.61
C MET A 77 -1.55 -8.86 -15.02
N ILE A 78 -1.67 -8.93 -13.68
CA ILE A 78 -2.68 -9.77 -13.02
C ILE A 78 -4.07 -9.17 -13.22
N ASN A 79 -4.21 -7.84 -13.12
CA ASN A 79 -5.51 -7.20 -13.30
C ASN A 79 -6.07 -7.33 -14.74
N SER A 80 -5.19 -7.39 -15.75
CA SER A 80 -5.59 -7.55 -17.16
C SER A 80 -5.98 -8.98 -17.55
N ARG A 81 -5.68 -9.97 -16.71
CA ARG A 81 -5.97 -11.39 -17.00
C ARG A 81 -7.32 -11.81 -16.40
N ASP A 82 -8.18 -12.43 -17.21
CA ASP A 82 -9.50 -12.92 -16.78
C ASP A 82 -9.43 -14.18 -15.91
N ASN A 83 -8.32 -14.91 -15.95
CA ASN A 83 -8.11 -16.14 -15.18
C ASN A 83 -7.99 -15.92 -13.67
N PHE A 84 -7.79 -14.69 -13.21
CA PHE A 84 -7.67 -14.40 -11.78
C PHE A 84 -9.01 -13.96 -11.20
N SER A 85 -9.33 -14.49 -10.00
CA SER A 85 -10.51 -14.08 -9.26
C SER A 85 -10.44 -12.59 -8.87
N ASN A 86 -11.60 -11.95 -8.68
CA ASN A 86 -11.67 -10.56 -8.21
C ASN A 86 -10.98 -10.38 -6.86
N GLU A 87 -11.05 -11.38 -5.98
CA GLU A 87 -10.37 -11.38 -4.69
C GLU A 87 -8.84 -11.30 -4.87
N THR A 88 -8.28 -12.13 -5.76
CA THR A 88 -6.85 -12.10 -6.08
C THR A 88 -6.43 -10.76 -6.66
N LYS A 89 -7.23 -10.19 -7.57
CA LYS A 89 -6.96 -8.87 -8.15
C LYS A 89 -6.99 -7.77 -7.09
N ASN A 90 -7.91 -7.82 -6.14
CA ASN A 90 -8.00 -6.86 -5.04
C ASN A 90 -6.79 -6.97 -4.08
N ARG A 91 -6.37 -8.19 -3.73
CA ARG A 91 -5.16 -8.42 -2.92
C ARG A 91 -3.92 -7.88 -3.61
N MET A 92 -3.77 -8.14 -4.91
CA MET A 92 -2.62 -7.65 -5.67
C MET A 92 -2.59 -6.13 -5.79
N CYS A 93 -3.75 -5.47 -5.83
CA CYS A 93 -3.82 -4.01 -5.73
C CYS A 93 -3.19 -3.50 -4.44
N CYS A 94 -3.56 -4.08 -3.30
CA CYS A 94 -3.02 -3.69 -2.01
C CYS A 94 -1.52 -4.03 -1.90
N ILE A 95 -1.10 -5.21 -2.34
CA ILE A 95 0.30 -5.65 -2.29
C ILE A 95 1.19 -4.74 -3.15
N SER A 96 0.72 -4.36 -4.34
CA SER A 96 1.45 -3.44 -5.23
C SER A 96 1.63 -2.07 -4.59
N LEU A 97 0.58 -1.51 -4.00
CA LEU A 97 0.67 -0.23 -3.27
C LEU A 97 1.62 -0.31 -2.07
N VAL A 98 1.57 -1.41 -1.30
CA VAL A 98 2.55 -1.64 -0.21
C VAL A 98 3.97 -1.70 -0.77
N GLY A 99 4.17 -2.40 -1.89
CA GLY A 99 5.49 -2.49 -2.53
C GLY A 99 6.05 -1.13 -2.94
N LEU A 100 5.20 -0.24 -3.45
CA LEU A 100 5.59 1.12 -3.79
C LEU A 100 6.02 1.92 -2.54
N PHE A 101 5.20 1.95 -1.50
CA PHE A 101 5.50 2.71 -0.28
C PHE A 101 6.66 2.11 0.52
N ALA A 102 6.70 0.78 0.66
CA ALA A 102 7.78 0.09 1.37
C ALA A 102 9.14 0.30 0.69
N ALA A 103 9.17 0.33 -0.64
CA ALA A 103 10.38 0.63 -1.38
C ALA A 103 10.90 2.05 -1.08
N GLU A 104 10.01 3.04 -1.05
CA GLU A 104 10.38 4.42 -0.69
C GLU A 104 10.79 4.55 0.78
N GLU A 105 10.13 3.85 1.68
CA GLU A 105 10.49 3.85 3.10
C GLU A 105 11.91 3.30 3.32
N LEU A 106 12.29 2.26 2.59
CA LEU A 106 13.64 1.70 2.66
C LEU A 106 14.69 2.60 2.00
N LEU A 107 14.32 3.38 0.98
CA LEU A 107 15.22 4.33 0.33
C LEU A 107 15.48 5.54 1.21
N PHE A 108 14.39 6.14 1.71
CA PHE A 108 14.40 7.34 2.52
C PHE A 108 14.21 7.02 4.01
N TYR A 109 14.95 6.02 4.51
CA TYR A 109 14.86 5.54 5.90
C TYR A 109 15.07 6.65 6.97
N PHE A 110 15.64 7.78 6.56
CA PHE A 110 15.80 8.97 7.38
C PHE A 110 14.52 9.85 7.43
N CYS A 111 13.50 9.51 6.65
CA CYS A 111 12.26 10.27 6.54
C CYS A 111 11.16 9.51 7.32
N GLU A 112 11.06 9.75 8.62
CA GLU A 112 10.17 9.05 9.55
C GLU A 112 8.69 8.90 9.09
N PRO A 113 8.06 9.89 8.41
CA PRO A 113 6.65 9.77 8.08
C PRO A 113 6.31 8.81 6.93
N LEU A 114 7.28 8.17 6.26
CA LEU A 114 6.98 7.33 5.09
C LEU A 114 6.20 6.05 5.44
N TRP A 115 6.29 5.54 6.67
CA TRP A 115 5.46 4.42 7.15
C TRP A 115 3.96 4.72 7.07
N VAL A 116 3.56 6.00 7.03
CA VAL A 116 2.16 6.43 6.85
C VAL A 116 1.59 5.90 5.54
N GLY A 117 2.41 5.77 4.49
CA GLY A 117 1.98 5.23 3.21
C GLY A 117 1.47 3.79 3.33
N THR A 118 2.22 2.91 4.00
CA THR A 118 1.80 1.53 4.24
C THR A 118 0.58 1.45 5.16
N ALA A 119 0.48 2.35 6.14
CA ALA A 119 -0.69 2.49 7.01
C ALA A 119 -1.96 2.88 6.21
N VAL A 120 -1.85 3.81 5.26
CA VAL A 120 -2.96 4.18 4.37
C VAL A 120 -3.42 2.98 3.52
N VAL A 121 -2.49 2.17 3.01
CA VAL A 121 -2.85 0.95 2.25
C VAL A 121 -3.59 -0.05 3.14
N MET A 122 -3.26 -0.15 4.42
CA MET A 122 -3.97 -0.99 5.39
C MET A 122 -5.44 -0.56 5.50
N VAL A 123 -5.70 0.75 5.60
CA VAL A 123 -7.07 1.30 5.59
C VAL A 123 -7.78 1.01 4.26
N ILE A 124 -7.10 1.22 3.13
CA ILE A 124 -7.66 0.91 1.80
C ILE A 124 -8.08 -0.55 1.69
N SER A 125 -7.28 -1.48 2.24
CA SER A 125 -7.58 -2.92 2.15
C SER A 125 -8.86 -3.32 2.88
N SER A 126 -9.29 -2.55 3.89
CA SER A 126 -10.55 -2.79 4.61
C SER A 126 -11.79 -2.66 3.69
N PHE A 127 -11.72 -1.84 2.64
CA PHE A 127 -12.80 -1.66 1.67
C PHE A 127 -12.96 -2.82 0.69
N PHE A 128 -11.96 -3.68 0.56
CA PHE A 128 -12.05 -4.89 -0.26
C PHE A 128 -12.64 -6.09 0.48
N ASN A 129 -13.01 -5.91 1.74
CA ASN A 129 -13.61 -6.94 2.60
C ASN A 129 -12.73 -8.20 2.74
N ASP A 130 -11.40 -8.02 2.80
CA ASP A 130 -10.42 -9.11 2.97
C ASP A 130 -9.58 -8.89 4.24
N ARG A 131 -10.02 -9.52 5.33
CA ARG A 131 -9.35 -9.43 6.64
C ARG A 131 -7.91 -9.95 6.61
N LYS A 132 -7.64 -11.00 5.80
CA LYS A 132 -6.29 -11.58 5.71
C LYS A 132 -5.30 -10.58 5.13
N THR A 133 -5.72 -9.85 4.10
CA THR A 133 -4.88 -8.81 3.47
C THR A 133 -4.52 -7.70 4.46
N ILE A 134 -5.44 -7.28 5.34
CA ILE A 134 -5.14 -6.27 6.38
C ILE A 134 -4.00 -6.74 7.28
N PHE A 135 -4.05 -7.99 7.78
CA PHE A 135 -3.00 -8.54 8.64
C PHE A 135 -1.66 -8.73 7.91
N VAL A 136 -1.69 -9.13 6.63
CA VAL A 136 -0.47 -9.25 5.82
C VAL A 136 0.19 -7.88 5.65
N ILE A 137 -0.59 -6.84 5.35
CA ILE A 137 -0.07 -5.47 5.21
C ILE A 137 0.50 -4.99 6.55
N TYR A 138 -0.20 -5.23 7.66
CA TYR A 138 0.31 -4.90 8.99
C TYR A 138 1.66 -5.56 9.29
N ALA A 139 1.76 -6.87 9.07
CA ALA A 139 3.01 -7.60 9.28
C ALA A 139 4.14 -7.05 8.38
N THR A 140 3.83 -6.78 7.12
CA THR A 140 4.78 -6.19 6.18
C THR A 140 5.22 -4.79 6.63
N SER A 141 4.29 -3.94 7.08
CA SER A 141 4.60 -2.60 7.59
C SER A 141 5.53 -2.65 8.81
N ILE A 142 5.29 -3.58 9.73
CA ILE A 142 6.18 -3.76 10.90
C ILE A 142 7.59 -4.22 10.46
N VAL A 143 7.68 -5.18 9.53
CA VAL A 143 8.97 -5.68 9.03
C VAL A 143 9.74 -4.58 8.32
N VAL A 144 9.09 -3.83 7.43
CA VAL A 144 9.72 -2.72 6.69
C VAL A 144 10.18 -1.63 7.65
N TRP A 145 9.34 -1.26 8.61
CA TRP A 145 9.69 -0.27 9.61
C TRP A 145 10.87 -0.70 10.50
N ILE A 146 10.90 -1.96 10.95
CA ILE A 146 12.04 -2.50 11.70
C ILE A 146 13.30 -2.45 10.82
N ALA A 147 13.22 -2.85 9.55
CA ALA A 147 14.34 -2.80 8.62
C ALA A 147 14.84 -1.36 8.42
N SER A 148 13.94 -0.40 8.24
CA SER A 148 14.28 1.03 8.12
C SER A 148 14.97 1.55 9.39
N ALA A 149 14.50 1.15 10.58
CA ALA A 149 15.11 1.51 11.85
C ALA A 149 16.53 0.95 12.01
N PHE A 150 16.77 -0.29 11.58
CA PHE A 150 18.12 -0.88 11.54
C PHE A 150 19.03 -0.12 10.56
N MET A 151 18.56 0.20 9.37
CA MET A 151 19.32 0.96 8.37
C MET A 151 19.65 2.37 8.89
N TYR A 152 18.69 3.03 9.57
CA TYR A 152 18.90 4.32 10.20
C TYR A 152 19.99 4.26 11.29
N ASN A 153 19.92 3.27 12.19
CA ASN A 153 20.93 3.11 13.24
C ASN A 153 22.33 2.79 12.67
N TYR A 154 22.39 1.96 11.61
CA TYR A 154 23.66 1.65 10.96
C TYR A 154 24.28 2.86 10.28
N GLY A 155 23.45 3.69 9.62
CA GLY A 155 23.89 4.98 9.05
C GLY A 155 24.18 6.04 10.11
N ALA A 156 23.45 6.06 11.22
CA ALA A 156 23.57 7.06 12.29
C ALA A 156 24.75 6.81 13.22
N THR A 157 25.31 5.61 13.30
CA THR A 157 26.59 5.34 14.00
C THR A 157 27.72 6.15 13.38
N SER A 158 27.62 6.50 12.10
CA SER A 158 28.51 7.46 11.44
C SER A 158 28.13 8.94 11.68
N ALA A 159 26.89 9.25 12.12
CA ALA A 159 26.35 10.60 12.30
C ALA A 159 26.01 10.97 13.76
N GLY A 160 26.15 10.05 14.71
CA GLY A 160 25.98 10.32 16.15
C GLY A 160 24.55 10.45 16.67
N LYS A 161 23.52 10.08 15.89
CA LYS A 161 22.12 10.08 16.32
C LYS A 161 21.64 8.63 16.48
N ALA A 162 21.41 8.19 17.71
CA ALA A 162 20.76 6.92 17.99
C ALA A 162 19.23 7.09 17.88
N LEU A 163 18.53 6.05 17.38
CA LEU A 163 17.07 5.98 17.39
C LEU A 163 16.59 6.01 18.85
N ASP A 164 15.71 6.96 19.20
CA ASP A 164 15.13 6.99 20.54
C ASP A 164 14.13 5.83 20.68
N VAL A 165 14.27 5.06 21.74
CA VAL A 165 13.34 3.97 22.10
C VAL A 165 11.90 4.47 22.22
N ARG A 166 11.71 5.75 22.60
CA ARG A 166 10.40 6.38 22.71
C ARG A 166 9.75 6.55 21.33
N ASP A 167 10.49 7.01 20.33
CA ASP A 167 10.01 7.18 18.97
C ASP A 167 9.66 5.82 18.35
N PHE A 168 10.49 4.82 18.63
CA PHE A 168 10.22 3.44 18.24
C PHE A 168 8.91 2.91 18.85
N ALA A 169 8.71 3.08 20.14
CA ALA A 169 7.48 2.64 20.83
C ALA A 169 6.24 3.41 20.33
N ALA A 170 6.36 4.72 20.09
CA ALA A 170 5.29 5.56 19.59
C ALA A 170 4.85 5.14 18.17
N THR A 171 5.81 4.91 17.28
CA THR A 171 5.52 4.47 15.90
C THR A 171 4.86 3.09 15.89
N PHE A 172 5.35 2.13 16.69
CA PHE A 172 4.72 0.82 16.82
C PHE A 172 3.27 0.92 17.29
N LEU A 173 3.01 1.78 18.28
CA LEU A 173 1.67 2.03 18.81
C LEU A 173 0.78 2.64 17.73
N LEU A 174 1.27 3.62 16.95
CA LEU A 174 0.51 4.25 15.88
C LEU A 174 0.15 3.26 14.77
N ILE A 175 1.08 2.43 14.31
CA ILE A 175 0.81 1.39 13.31
C ILE A 175 -0.23 0.39 13.85
N SER A 176 -0.15 0.03 15.13
CA SER A 176 -1.12 -0.86 15.78
C SER A 176 -2.50 -0.22 15.92
N CYS A 177 -2.58 1.09 16.17
CA CYS A 177 -3.84 1.84 16.16
C CYS A 177 -4.48 1.83 14.76
N VAL A 178 -3.67 2.00 13.70
CA VAL A 178 -4.16 1.93 12.31
C VAL A 178 -4.70 0.52 12.00
N LEU A 179 -4.06 -0.54 12.50
CA LEU A 179 -4.60 -1.90 12.39
C LEU A 179 -5.98 -2.00 13.05
N ALA A 180 -6.12 -1.50 14.27
CA ALA A 180 -7.40 -1.54 14.99
C ALA A 180 -8.50 -0.79 14.22
N ILE A 181 -8.20 0.41 13.72
CA ILE A 181 -9.11 1.20 12.87
C ILE A 181 -9.47 0.42 11.60
N SER A 182 -8.50 -0.19 10.93
CA SER A 182 -8.74 -0.95 9.70
C SER A 182 -9.63 -2.18 9.93
N VAL A 183 -9.48 -2.85 11.07
CA VAL A 183 -10.35 -3.98 11.47
C VAL A 183 -11.77 -3.51 11.78
N ILE A 184 -11.93 -2.36 12.44
CA ILE A 184 -13.25 -1.76 12.70
C ILE A 184 -13.93 -1.39 11.37
N LEU A 185 -13.22 -0.72 10.47
CA LEU A 185 -13.72 -0.36 9.15
C LEU A 185 -14.08 -1.59 8.31
N TYR A 186 -13.28 -2.65 8.38
CA TYR A 186 -13.59 -3.92 7.73
C TYR A 186 -14.91 -4.50 8.25
N ASN A 187 -15.09 -4.57 9.57
CA ASN A 187 -16.31 -5.11 10.17
C ASN A 187 -17.52 -4.27 9.78
N PHE A 188 -17.39 -2.94 9.80
CA PHE A 188 -18.46 -2.02 9.38
C PHE A 188 -18.80 -2.19 7.90
N ASN A 189 -17.80 -2.26 7.02
CA ASN A 189 -18.00 -2.46 5.60
C ASN A 189 -18.62 -3.84 5.30
N LYS A 190 -18.26 -4.87 6.06
CA LYS A 190 -18.83 -6.21 5.95
C LYS A 190 -20.34 -6.18 6.27
N LEU A 191 -20.75 -5.53 7.35
CA LEU A 191 -22.16 -5.37 7.71
C LEU A 191 -22.94 -4.64 6.60
N GLN A 192 -22.39 -3.53 6.08
CA GLN A 192 -23.03 -2.81 4.97
C GLN A 192 -23.19 -3.67 3.71
N VAL A 193 -22.21 -4.54 3.43
CA VAL A 193 -22.28 -5.46 2.29
C VAL A 193 -23.36 -6.52 2.52
N GLU A 194 -23.47 -7.07 3.72
CA GLU A 194 -24.49 -8.05 4.09
C GLU A 194 -25.90 -7.43 3.96
N ASP A 195 -26.11 -6.22 4.48
CA ASP A 195 -27.38 -5.49 4.35
C ASP A 195 -27.76 -5.25 2.89
N VAL A 196 -26.81 -4.88 2.04
CA VAL A 196 -27.06 -4.65 0.60
C VAL A 196 -27.44 -5.96 -0.09
N VAL A 197 -26.75 -7.07 0.21
CA VAL A 197 -27.06 -8.37 -0.37
C VAL A 197 -28.47 -8.81 0.04
N GLU A 198 -28.80 -8.70 1.32
CA GLU A 198 -30.13 -9.07 1.85
C GLU A 198 -31.24 -8.25 1.20
N TYR A 199 -31.02 -6.94 1.04
CA TYR A 199 -31.99 -6.04 0.38
C TYR A 199 -32.29 -6.49 -1.06
N TYR A 200 -31.27 -6.72 -1.88
CA TYR A 200 -31.45 -7.10 -3.28
C TYR A 200 -32.03 -8.51 -3.45
N ASP A 201 -31.63 -9.44 -2.59
CA ASP A 201 -32.17 -10.82 -2.61
C ASP A 201 -33.65 -10.84 -2.11
N GLY A 202 -33.99 -9.95 -1.19
CA GLY A 202 -35.38 -9.73 -0.75
C GLY A 202 -36.28 -9.16 -1.86
N GLU A 203 -35.80 -8.10 -2.57
CA GLU A 203 -36.53 -7.54 -3.72
C GLU A 203 -36.76 -8.58 -4.83
N LYS A 204 -35.78 -9.46 -5.08
CA LYS A 204 -35.91 -10.51 -6.10
C LYS A 204 -37.00 -11.51 -5.75
N LYS A 205 -37.08 -11.94 -4.47
CA LYS A 205 -38.12 -12.87 -3.99
C LYS A 205 -39.53 -12.28 -4.05
N LEU A 206 -39.68 -10.95 -3.99
CA LEU A 206 -40.98 -10.28 -4.11
C LEU A 206 -41.44 -10.13 -5.57
N GLN A 207 -40.54 -10.34 -6.54
CA GLN A 207 -40.82 -10.22 -7.98
C GLN A 207 -41.06 -11.59 -8.66
N GLU A 208 -40.71 -12.70 -8.01
CA GLU A 208 -41.03 -14.08 -8.40
C GLU A 208 -42.40 -14.50 -7.84
#